data_63d339797b51346d51d5420dfc6fa936
#
_entry.id   63d339797b51346d51d5420dfc6fa936
#
_cell.length_a   1.000
_cell.length_b   1.000
_cell.length_c   1.000
_cell.angle_alpha   90.00
_cell.angle_beta   90.00
_cell.angle_gamma   90.00
#
_symmetry.space_group_name_H-M   'P 1'
#
loop_
_entity.id
_entity.type
_entity.pdbx_description
1 polymer ?
#
loop_
_entity_poly.entity_id
_entity_poly.type
_entity_poly.pdbx_seq_one_letter_code
_entity_poly.pdbx_strand_id
1 'polypeptide(L)'
;MKPIQRAIQKAKRSPCRYKISCIGLNKQGQPIVYSSNSPRFKKVGGSVHAEMAMMKRYPKVVRTIVLVRVSKSGCLLPIDPCPTCARKARELGIKIVSVVEFL
;
A
#
# COMPACT_ATOMS: atom_id res chain seq x y z
N MET A 1 -17.08 -3.42 -7.32
CA MET A 1 -16.62 -2.58 -6.20
C MET A 1 -15.53 -1.63 -6.70
N LYS A 2 -15.61 -0.38 -6.33
CA LYS A 2 -14.59 0.61 -6.73
C LYS A 2 -13.24 0.28 -6.10
N PRO A 3 -12.12 0.58 -6.78
CA PRO A 3 -10.79 0.25 -6.28
C PRO A 3 -10.49 0.77 -4.87
N ILE A 4 -10.85 2.01 -4.57
CA ILE A 4 -10.59 2.59 -3.25
C ILE A 4 -11.40 1.86 -2.16
N GLN A 5 -12.66 1.52 -2.43
CA GLN A 5 -13.48 0.75 -1.49
C GLN A 5 -12.90 -0.63 -1.24
N ARG A 6 -12.39 -1.28 -2.28
CA ARG A 6 -11.74 -2.57 -2.17
C ARG A 6 -10.48 -2.49 -1.32
N ALA A 7 -9.67 -1.44 -1.51
CA ALA A 7 -8.48 -1.21 -0.71
C ALA A 7 -8.82 -0.94 0.76
N ILE A 8 -9.88 -0.17 1.02
CA ILE A 8 -10.35 0.09 2.39
C ILE A 8 -10.73 -1.21 3.08
N GLN A 9 -11.48 -2.08 2.42
CA GLN A 9 -11.87 -3.37 2.99
C GLN A 9 -10.65 -4.26 3.26
N LYS A 10 -9.69 -4.26 2.34
CA LYS A 10 -8.46 -5.02 2.52
C LYS A 10 -7.64 -4.49 3.70
N ALA A 11 -7.56 -3.18 3.85
CA ALA A 11 -6.87 -2.57 4.99
C ALA A 11 -7.56 -2.91 6.31
N LYS A 12 -8.88 -2.86 6.35
CA LYS A 12 -9.66 -3.22 7.54
C LYS A 12 -9.38 -4.65 8.03
N ARG A 13 -9.10 -5.56 7.12
CA ARG A 13 -8.81 -6.96 7.44
C ARG A 13 -7.38 -7.19 7.89
N SER A 14 -6.52 -6.19 7.80
CA SER A 14 -5.14 -6.33 8.25
C SER A 14 -5.10 -6.61 9.76
N PRO A 15 -4.34 -7.64 10.20
CA PRO A 15 -4.18 -7.91 11.62
C PRO A 15 -3.20 -6.97 12.31
N CYS A 16 -2.58 -6.07 11.57
CA CYS A 16 -1.59 -5.14 12.10
C CYS A 16 -2.24 -4.00 12.88
N ARG A 17 -1.46 -3.37 13.77
CA ARG A 17 -1.89 -2.21 14.54
C ARG A 17 -2.33 -1.07 13.62
N TYR A 18 -1.53 -0.80 12.58
CA TYR A 18 -1.87 0.16 11.54
C TYR A 18 -2.46 -0.61 10.37
N LYS A 19 -3.70 -0.27 10.00
CA LYS A 19 -4.42 -0.97 8.93
C LYS A 19 -4.15 -0.26 7.61
N ILE A 20 -3.25 -0.83 6.84
CA ILE A 20 -2.75 -0.25 5.60
C ILE A 20 -2.91 -1.23 4.45
N SER A 21 -3.35 -0.72 3.32
CA SER A 21 -3.32 -1.45 2.06
C SER A 21 -2.80 -0.53 0.96
N CYS A 22 -2.56 -1.08 -0.20
CA CYS A 22 -2.21 -0.28 -1.35
C CYS A 22 -2.80 -0.85 -2.62
N ILE A 23 -2.95 0.02 -3.60
CA ILE A 23 -3.42 -0.30 -4.94
C ILE A 23 -2.25 -0.09 -5.88
N GLY A 24 -1.89 -1.09 -6.67
CA GLY A 24 -0.90 -0.95 -7.72
C GLY A 24 -1.57 -0.59 -9.03
N LEU A 25 -1.15 0.52 -9.61
CA LEU A 25 -1.64 0.97 -10.90
C LEU A 25 -0.57 0.73 -11.96
N ASN A 26 -1.00 0.32 -13.15
CA ASN A 26 -0.10 0.15 -14.28
C ASN A 26 0.22 1.50 -14.94
N LYS A 27 0.94 1.46 -16.05
CA LYS A 27 1.34 2.65 -16.81
C LYS A 27 0.13 3.47 -17.27
N GLN A 28 -0.99 2.83 -17.52
CA GLN A 28 -2.24 3.48 -17.96
C GLN A 28 -3.09 3.98 -16.78
N GLY A 29 -2.62 3.80 -15.54
CA GLY A 29 -3.37 4.21 -14.36
C GLY A 29 -4.47 3.25 -13.95
N GLN A 30 -4.48 2.04 -14.49
CA GLN A 30 -5.50 1.04 -14.17
C GLN A 30 -5.08 0.24 -12.94
N PRO A 31 -6.01 -0.04 -12.00
CA PRO A 31 -5.71 -0.88 -10.85
C PRO A 31 -5.52 -2.32 -11.29
N ILE A 32 -4.37 -2.89 -10.97
CA ILE A 32 -4.01 -4.25 -11.37
C ILE A 32 -3.73 -5.18 -10.20
N VAL A 33 -3.39 -4.63 -9.04
CA VAL A 33 -3.03 -5.46 -7.88
C VAL A 33 -3.33 -4.71 -6.59
N TYR A 34 -3.65 -5.47 -5.54
CA TYR A 34 -3.91 -4.96 -4.19
C TYR A 34 -3.04 -5.71 -3.21
N SER A 35 -2.60 -5.02 -2.17
CA SER A 35 -1.77 -5.60 -1.13
C SER A 35 -2.13 -4.97 0.21
N SER A 36 -1.82 -5.65 1.31
CA SER A 36 -2.00 -5.10 2.66
C SER A 36 -0.79 -5.43 3.51
N ASN A 37 -0.59 -4.64 4.57
CA ASN A 37 0.48 -4.94 5.50
C ASN A 37 0.15 -6.21 6.29
N SER A 38 1.19 -6.94 6.70
CA SER A 38 1.04 -8.17 7.45
C SER A 38 2.10 -8.23 8.55
N PRO A 39 1.83 -8.96 9.65
CA PRO A 39 2.82 -9.12 10.70
C PRO A 39 3.98 -9.98 10.24
N ARG A 40 5.17 -9.72 10.78
CA ARG A 40 6.31 -10.59 10.56
C ARG A 40 6.24 -11.78 11.50
N PHE A 41 6.60 -12.95 10.99
CA PHE A 41 6.67 -14.15 11.80
C PHE A 41 7.94 -14.23 12.66
N LYS A 42 8.89 -13.32 12.45
CA LYS A 42 10.16 -13.31 13.18
C LYS A 42 10.09 -12.41 14.40
N LYS A 43 10.90 -12.74 15.42
CA LYS A 43 10.98 -12.07 16.71
C LYS A 43 11.36 -10.58 16.63
N VAL A 44 11.91 -10.15 15.54
CA VAL A 44 12.26 -8.73 15.31
C VAL A 44 10.98 -8.02 14.90
N GLY A 45 10.32 -7.38 15.81
CA GLY A 45 9.04 -6.72 15.61
C GLY A 45 8.85 -6.01 14.28
N GLY A 46 7.68 -5.45 14.10
CA GLY A 46 7.30 -4.73 12.89
C GLY A 46 6.43 -5.55 11.95
N SER A 47 6.00 -4.92 10.89
CA SER A 47 5.13 -5.52 9.89
C SER A 47 5.78 -5.46 8.51
N VAL A 48 5.34 -6.34 7.62
CA VAL A 48 5.70 -6.27 6.21
C VAL A 48 4.85 -5.16 5.60
N HIS A 49 5.51 -4.14 5.04
CA HIS A 49 4.82 -3.01 4.46
C HIS A 49 4.13 -3.42 3.15
N ALA A 50 2.89 -2.94 2.96
CA ALA A 50 2.09 -3.27 1.80
C ALA A 50 2.78 -2.87 0.49
N GLU A 51 3.36 -1.66 0.46
CA GLU A 51 4.05 -1.17 -0.73
C GLU A 51 5.31 -1.98 -1.06
N MET A 52 6.06 -2.40 -0.03
CA MET A 52 7.28 -3.18 -0.24
C MET A 52 6.94 -4.55 -0.82
N ALA A 53 5.89 -5.20 -0.31
CA ALA A 53 5.43 -6.48 -0.83
C ALA A 53 5.05 -6.36 -2.30
N MET A 54 4.35 -5.28 -2.66
CA MET A 54 3.94 -5.01 -4.03
C MET A 54 5.13 -4.77 -4.96
N MET A 55 6.09 -3.96 -4.52
CA MET A 55 7.28 -3.65 -5.31
C MET A 55 8.15 -4.88 -5.56
N LYS A 56 8.27 -5.77 -4.57
CA LYS A 56 9.02 -7.01 -4.72
C LYS A 56 8.37 -7.96 -5.73
N ARG A 57 7.04 -7.99 -5.74
CA ARG A 57 6.28 -8.91 -6.59
C ARG A 57 6.09 -8.42 -8.02
N TYR A 58 5.89 -7.12 -8.19
CA TYR A 58 5.52 -6.53 -9.48
C TYR A 58 6.36 -5.31 -9.83
N PRO A 59 7.70 -5.43 -9.80
CA PRO A 59 8.59 -4.26 -9.97
C PRO A 59 8.54 -3.61 -11.35
N LYS A 60 8.10 -4.36 -12.36
CA LYS A 60 8.08 -3.87 -13.76
C LYS A 60 6.70 -3.48 -14.25
N VAL A 61 5.65 -3.96 -13.59
CA VAL A 61 4.26 -3.76 -14.04
C VAL A 61 3.60 -2.60 -13.31
N VAL A 62 3.79 -2.52 -12.00
CA VAL A 62 3.25 -1.44 -11.18
C VAL A 62 4.07 -0.18 -11.40
N ARG A 63 3.41 0.92 -11.78
CA ARG A 63 4.07 2.21 -11.98
C ARG A 63 3.68 3.24 -10.93
N THR A 64 2.49 3.09 -10.32
CA THR A 64 2.04 3.96 -9.24
C THR A 64 1.45 3.09 -8.14
N ILE A 65 1.76 3.44 -6.89
CA ILE A 65 1.19 2.79 -5.72
C ILE A 65 0.37 3.83 -4.96
N VAL A 66 -0.91 3.55 -4.73
CA VAL A 66 -1.78 4.39 -3.92
C VAL A 66 -1.87 3.76 -2.53
N LEU A 67 -1.37 4.47 -1.52
CA LEU A 67 -1.41 4.01 -0.13
C LEU A 67 -2.75 4.36 0.51
N VAL A 68 -3.34 3.38 1.19
CA VAL A 68 -4.61 3.52 1.88
C VAL A 68 -4.42 3.13 3.34
N ARG A 69 -4.67 4.07 4.25
CA ARG A 69 -4.65 3.82 5.69
C ARG A 69 -6.04 4.10 6.25
N VAL A 70 -6.54 3.20 7.09
CA VAL A 70 -7.84 3.36 7.73
C VAL A 70 -7.70 3.30 9.25
N SER A 71 -8.58 4.03 9.93
CA SER A 71 -8.72 3.95 11.38
C SER A 71 -9.50 2.69 11.76
N LYS A 72 -9.59 2.42 13.06
CA LYS A 72 -10.41 1.30 13.56
C LYS A 72 -11.87 1.41 13.12
N SER A 73 -12.36 2.63 12.96
CA SER A 73 -13.74 2.87 12.50
C SER A 73 -13.89 2.85 10.99
N GLY A 74 -12.79 2.69 10.24
CA GLY A 74 -12.83 2.61 8.79
C GLY A 74 -12.69 3.94 8.07
N CYS A 75 -12.33 5.01 8.78
CA CYS A 75 -12.10 6.32 8.16
C CYS A 75 -10.74 6.39 7.50
N LEU A 76 -10.65 7.04 6.34
CA LEU A 76 -9.38 7.24 5.64
C LEU A 76 -8.49 8.19 6.42
N LEU A 77 -7.22 7.83 6.52
CA LEU A 77 -6.19 8.62 7.20
C LEU A 77 -5.04 8.91 6.22
N PRO A 78 -4.39 10.06 6.36
CA PRO A 78 -3.20 10.34 5.57
C PRO A 78 -2.04 9.42 5.99
N ILE A 79 -1.17 9.12 5.04
CA ILE A 79 0.00 8.29 5.30
C ILE A 79 1.10 8.65 4.31
N ASP A 80 2.33 8.70 4.80
CA ASP A 80 3.52 8.82 3.97
C ASP A 80 4.23 7.46 3.89
N PRO A 81 4.87 7.14 2.76
CA PRO A 81 5.65 5.91 2.68
C PRO A 81 6.85 6.00 3.63
N CYS A 82 7.26 4.86 4.20
CA CYS A 82 8.46 4.87 5.01
C CYS A 82 9.68 5.17 4.13
N PRO A 83 10.78 5.70 4.70
CA PRO A 83 11.97 6.07 3.91
C PRO A 83 12.53 4.92 3.08
N THR A 84 12.51 3.70 3.60
CA THR A 84 12.99 2.52 2.88
C THR A 84 12.12 2.22 1.66
N CYS A 85 10.80 2.27 1.82
CA CYS A 85 9.86 2.03 0.72
C CYS A 85 9.97 3.14 -0.33
N ALA A 86 10.09 4.39 0.11
CA ALA A 86 10.24 5.53 -0.80
C ALA A 86 11.52 5.42 -1.63
N ARG A 87 12.62 4.98 -1.02
CA ARG A 87 13.88 4.76 -1.71
C ARG A 87 13.76 3.66 -2.76
N LYS A 88 13.17 2.54 -2.38
CA LYS A 88 12.98 1.41 -3.29
C LYS A 88 12.11 1.79 -4.49
N ALA A 89 11.03 2.53 -4.23
CA ALA A 89 10.14 3.02 -5.29
C ALA A 89 10.91 3.91 -6.27
N ARG A 90 11.74 4.81 -5.75
CA ARG A 90 12.55 5.69 -6.57
C ARG A 90 13.50 4.91 -7.46
N GLU A 91 14.15 3.89 -6.92
CA GLU A 91 15.04 3.01 -7.69
C GLU A 91 14.32 2.28 -8.82
N LEU A 92 13.05 1.91 -8.60
CA LEU A 92 12.24 1.19 -9.58
C LEU A 92 11.46 2.09 -10.53
N GLY A 93 11.50 3.42 -10.31
CA GLY A 93 10.71 4.36 -11.09
C GLY A 93 9.22 4.31 -10.78
N ILE A 94 8.87 3.92 -9.56
CA ILE A 94 7.50 3.81 -9.10
C ILE A 94 7.14 5.04 -8.25
N LYS A 95 5.95 5.62 -8.50
CA LYS A 95 5.44 6.74 -7.72
C LYS A 95 4.54 6.20 -6.60
N ILE A 96 4.74 6.68 -5.38
CA ILE A 96 3.87 6.34 -4.24
C ILE A 96 3.10 7.59 -3.82
N VAL A 97 1.78 7.48 -3.73
CA VAL A 97 0.92 8.58 -3.30
C VAL A 97 -0.06 8.09 -2.24
N SER A 98 -0.45 8.99 -1.33
CA SER A 98 -1.52 8.70 -0.37
C SER A 98 -2.87 8.81 -1.07
N VAL A 99 -3.83 7.97 -0.67
CA VAL A 99 -5.18 8.05 -1.22
C VAL A 99 -5.81 9.42 -1.02
N VAL A 100 -5.48 10.09 0.07
CA VAL A 100 -5.99 11.44 0.38
C VAL A 100 -5.53 12.44 -0.68
N GLU A 101 -4.30 12.32 -1.15
CA GLU A 101 -3.77 13.16 -2.23
C GLU A 101 -4.32 12.76 -3.59
N PHE A 102 -4.60 11.47 -3.77
CA PHE A 102 -5.09 10.91 -5.02
C PHE A 102 -6.55 11.32 -5.28
N LEU A 103 -7.32 11.49 -4.22
CA LEU A 103 -8.71 11.96 -4.32
C LEU A 103 -8.74 13.46 -4.61
#